data_2891000916caed6cac014527f7658499
#
_entry.id   2891000916caed6cac014527f7658499
#
_cell.length_a   1.000
_cell.length_b   1.000
_cell.length_c   1.000
_cell.angle_alpha   90.00
_cell.angle_beta   90.00
_cell.angle_gamma   90.00
#
_symmetry.space_group_name_H-M   'P 1'
#
loop_
_entity.id
_entity.type
_entity.pdbx_description
1 polymer ?
#
loop_
_entity_poly.entity_id
_entity_poly.type
_entity_poly.pdbx_seq_one_letter_code
_entity_poly.pdbx_strand_id
1 'polypeptide(L)'
;MNRAPITALLLSVLCVPQLWSAESTRQILTPKPPAEARVNGPTIYGARPGHQFIYRIPCTGERPVRFAAQGLPASLHLDPLTGIITGHAPDKTGTYAVTLQASNSNGRSSRLFRIVVGDTLALTPPMGWNDWYSYYEQVTDKVMRQAADRMISSGMADFGYQYVNVDGGWQVNTNGKDPEVGGEPRDPQGNIRPNRRFPDMQALAAYIHNKGLKAGLYTSPGPVDCADSTGSYQHEEADARTFAAWGFDFLKYDWCSYTTVAPAKPTLADMRKPYDLMGGILKKQDRDIVFNLCQYGMGDVWTWGADAGGNAWRTTGDLGMTKDDRLPAFYNIGITNAALSSYAGPGHWNDPDYLLIGNVGDAFKWEQSQERLPTSLTPDEQYSYVSMWSLMAAPLFFAGDMTALDDFTLGLLCNSEVIDVDQDALGWQARVIRRSPDELILEKPLEDGSVAVGLFNLTGSSRKMTASLTDLGLSGGQKLRDLWRQKEIGEVTGSFSHEVTRHGVILVRFSPMRIGR
;
A
#
# COMPACT_ATOMS: atom_id res chain seq x y z
N MET A 1 13.64 -61.65 64.45
CA MET A 1 14.80 -61.09 63.71
C MET A 1 14.57 -61.28 62.26
N ASN A 2 13.88 -60.34 61.62
CA ASN A 2 13.66 -60.35 60.16
C ASN A 2 14.08 -58.99 59.62
N ARG A 3 15.16 -59.00 58.84
CA ARG A 3 15.63 -57.83 58.09
C ARG A 3 14.85 -57.75 56.73
N ALA A 4 14.19 -56.63 56.47
CA ALA A 4 13.60 -56.34 55.15
C ALA A 4 14.67 -55.68 54.26
N PRO A 5 14.65 -55.90 52.90
CA PRO A 5 15.58 -55.28 52.01
C PRO A 5 15.09 -53.89 51.60
N ILE A 6 16.00 -52.93 51.51
CA ILE A 6 15.83 -51.59 51.04
C ILE A 6 15.96 -51.62 49.49
N THR A 7 14.85 -51.31 48.77
CA THR A 7 14.86 -51.15 47.32
C THR A 7 15.20 -49.69 46.99
N ALA A 8 16.37 -49.47 46.40
CA ALA A 8 16.78 -48.16 45.90
C ALA A 8 16.08 -47.86 44.57
N LEU A 9 15.26 -46.79 44.54
CA LEU A 9 14.61 -46.28 43.33
C LEU A 9 15.59 -45.34 42.63
N LEU A 10 16.11 -45.75 41.47
CA LEU A 10 16.90 -44.90 40.58
C LEU A 10 15.94 -43.98 39.78
N LEU A 11 15.89 -42.68 40.11
CA LEU A 11 15.26 -41.67 39.27
C LEU A 11 16.19 -41.33 38.08
N SER A 12 15.86 -41.79 36.91
CA SER A 12 16.45 -41.32 35.65
C SER A 12 15.88 -39.97 35.28
N VAL A 13 16.67 -38.91 35.43
CA VAL A 13 16.35 -37.57 34.93
C VAL A 13 16.53 -37.57 33.41
N LEU A 14 15.44 -37.62 32.67
CA LEU A 14 15.43 -37.36 31.24
C LEU A 14 15.70 -35.87 31.01
N CYS A 15 16.93 -35.50 30.64
CA CYS A 15 17.26 -34.21 30.07
C CYS A 15 16.60 -34.12 28.66
N VAL A 16 15.45 -33.45 28.55
CA VAL A 16 14.90 -33.02 27.26
C VAL A 16 15.73 -31.83 26.82
N PRO A 17 16.43 -31.87 25.67
CA PRO A 17 17.07 -30.69 25.14
C PRO A 17 15.99 -29.68 24.78
N GLN A 18 15.90 -28.57 25.49
CA GLN A 18 15.19 -27.38 25.05
C GLN A 18 15.88 -26.91 23.78
N LEU A 19 15.26 -27.22 22.64
CA LEU A 19 15.54 -26.53 21.38
C LEU A 19 15.12 -25.06 21.56
N TRP A 20 16.05 -24.26 21.98
CA TRP A 20 15.95 -22.81 21.82
C TRP A 20 15.96 -22.56 20.33
N SER A 21 14.77 -22.35 19.72
CA SER A 21 14.70 -21.63 18.45
C SER A 21 15.30 -20.25 18.75
N ALA A 22 16.46 -19.97 18.18
CA ALA A 22 16.98 -18.62 18.17
C ALA A 22 15.87 -17.75 17.55
N GLU A 23 15.16 -16.96 18.36
CA GLU A 23 14.37 -15.86 17.87
C GLU A 23 15.30 -15.05 16.98
N SER A 24 15.02 -15.00 15.67
CA SER A 24 15.76 -14.13 14.77
C SER A 24 15.54 -12.72 15.29
N THR A 25 16.60 -12.12 15.82
CA THR A 25 16.55 -10.74 16.29
C THR A 25 15.99 -9.89 15.16
N ARG A 26 14.94 -9.10 15.42
CA ARG A 26 14.31 -8.18 14.47
C ARG A 26 15.34 -7.12 14.06
N GLN A 27 16.24 -7.48 13.13
CA GLN A 27 17.26 -6.57 12.66
C GLN A 27 16.62 -5.54 11.71
N ILE A 28 16.74 -4.25 12.05
CA ILE A 28 16.35 -3.15 11.18
C ILE A 28 17.46 -2.97 10.14
N LEU A 29 17.14 -3.24 8.86
CA LEU A 29 18.09 -3.10 7.75
C LEU A 29 18.15 -1.67 7.23
N THR A 30 17.02 -0.94 7.28
CA THR A 30 16.90 0.45 6.82
C THR A 30 17.72 1.39 7.71
N PRO A 31 18.68 2.14 7.15
CA PRO A 31 19.41 3.12 7.93
C PRO A 31 18.51 4.30 8.31
N LYS A 32 18.86 4.97 9.41
CA LYS A 32 18.17 6.23 9.77
C LYS A 32 18.39 7.27 8.67
N PRO A 33 17.36 8.07 8.33
CA PRO A 33 17.52 9.16 7.39
C PRO A 33 18.62 10.15 7.84
N PRO A 34 19.36 10.75 6.90
CA PRO A 34 20.34 11.77 7.24
C PRO A 34 19.67 13.01 7.87
N ALA A 35 20.45 13.78 8.64
CA ALA A 35 19.99 15.03 9.26
C ALA A 35 19.67 16.13 8.24
N GLU A 36 20.29 16.08 7.07
CA GLU A 36 20.04 17.01 5.97
C GLU A 36 18.63 16.85 5.42
N ALA A 37 18.01 17.99 5.02
CA ALA A 37 16.70 17.96 4.38
C ALA A 37 16.78 17.20 3.04
N ARG A 38 15.94 16.16 2.87
CA ARG A 38 15.85 15.37 1.64
C ARG A 38 14.41 15.25 1.18
N VAL A 39 14.12 15.76 -0.03
CA VAL A 39 12.84 15.57 -0.72
C VAL A 39 12.74 14.12 -1.21
N ASN A 40 11.69 13.41 -0.79
CA ASN A 40 11.36 12.04 -1.16
C ASN A 40 10.07 11.99 -2.01
N GLY A 41 9.51 10.80 -2.19
CA GLY A 41 8.24 10.56 -2.84
C GLY A 41 8.28 10.58 -4.37
N PRO A 42 7.12 10.51 -5.04
CA PRO A 42 7.04 10.40 -6.50
C PRO A 42 7.59 11.64 -7.22
N THR A 43 8.05 11.44 -8.45
CA THR A 43 8.49 12.51 -9.35
C THR A 43 7.41 12.94 -10.34
N ILE A 44 6.23 12.31 -10.27
CA ILE A 44 5.09 12.56 -11.15
C ILE A 44 3.79 12.50 -10.37
N TYR A 45 2.81 13.34 -10.72
CA TYR A 45 1.52 13.41 -10.05
C TYR A 45 0.42 13.79 -11.05
N GLY A 46 -0.69 13.05 -11.06
CA GLY A 46 -1.84 13.29 -11.93
C GLY A 46 -2.92 14.11 -11.25
N ALA A 47 -3.53 15.05 -11.98
CA ALA A 47 -4.68 15.83 -11.53
C ALA A 47 -5.58 16.19 -12.74
N ARG A 48 -6.90 16.26 -12.53
CA ARG A 48 -7.82 16.73 -13.59
C ARG A 48 -7.83 18.25 -13.66
N PRO A 49 -8.08 18.82 -14.87
CA PRO A 49 -8.11 20.28 -15.08
C PRO A 49 -9.10 20.97 -14.14
N GLY A 50 -8.67 22.05 -13.48
CA GLY A 50 -9.49 22.88 -12.60
C GLY A 50 -9.89 22.26 -11.26
N HIS A 51 -9.57 20.97 -11.01
CA HIS A 51 -9.97 20.28 -9.79
C HIS A 51 -9.13 20.71 -8.59
N GLN A 52 -9.68 20.54 -7.40
CA GLN A 52 -8.98 20.84 -6.14
C GLN A 52 -7.70 20.00 -6.05
N PHE A 53 -6.60 20.65 -5.72
CA PHE A 53 -5.27 20.07 -5.60
C PHE A 53 -4.79 20.12 -4.17
N ILE A 54 -4.32 18.99 -3.66
CA ILE A 54 -3.62 18.90 -2.38
C ILE A 54 -2.44 17.93 -2.52
N TYR A 55 -1.26 18.40 -2.11
CA TYR A 55 -0.06 17.58 -2.11
C TYR A 55 0.88 18.04 -0.99
N ARG A 56 1.29 17.12 -0.12
CA ARG A 56 2.33 17.35 0.87
C ARG A 56 3.67 16.91 0.28
N ILE A 57 4.66 17.80 0.28
CA ILE A 57 6.03 17.45 -0.15
C ILE A 57 6.63 16.49 0.89
N PRO A 58 6.88 15.21 0.53
CA PRO A 58 7.53 14.28 1.44
C PRO A 58 8.98 14.73 1.66
N CYS A 59 9.38 14.86 2.93
CA CYS A 59 10.73 15.34 3.23
C CYS A 59 11.24 14.82 4.57
N THR A 60 12.31 14.07 4.54
CA THR A 60 13.08 13.66 5.73
C THR A 60 14.14 14.71 6.08
N GLY A 61 14.68 14.62 7.29
CA GLY A 61 15.70 15.52 7.82
C GLY A 61 15.30 16.14 9.16
N GLU A 62 16.28 16.69 9.87
CA GLU A 62 16.01 17.37 11.14
C GLU A 62 15.12 18.61 10.96
N ARG A 63 14.15 18.76 11.84
CA ARG A 63 13.23 19.91 11.84
C ARG A 63 13.86 21.10 12.59
N PRO A 64 13.55 22.37 12.21
CA PRO A 64 12.59 22.78 11.19
C PRO A 64 13.13 22.68 9.76
N VAL A 65 12.24 22.32 8.81
CA VAL A 65 12.52 22.31 7.37
C VAL A 65 11.76 23.47 6.72
N ARG A 66 12.39 24.13 5.74
CA ARG A 66 11.77 25.15 4.88
C ARG A 66 11.62 24.60 3.49
N PHE A 67 10.47 24.87 2.88
CA PHE A 67 10.12 24.39 1.54
C PHE A 67 10.03 25.55 0.55
N ALA A 68 10.41 25.27 -0.70
CA ALA A 68 10.23 26.16 -1.84
C ALA A 68 9.88 25.34 -3.09
N ALA A 69 9.26 25.97 -4.07
CA ALA A 69 8.95 25.37 -5.35
C ALA A 69 9.24 26.36 -6.48
N GLN A 70 9.96 25.89 -7.52
CA GLN A 70 10.24 26.66 -8.72
C GLN A 70 9.38 26.13 -9.86
N GLY A 71 8.71 27.01 -10.60
CA GLY A 71 7.85 26.60 -11.71
C GLY A 71 6.46 26.10 -11.26
N LEU A 72 6.06 26.35 -10.00
CA LEU A 72 4.72 26.02 -9.51
C LEU A 72 3.68 26.84 -10.29
N PRO A 73 2.63 26.19 -10.85
CA PRO A 73 1.53 26.89 -11.52
C PRO A 73 0.90 27.96 -10.63
N ALA A 74 0.49 29.11 -11.19
CA ALA A 74 -0.04 30.24 -10.44
C ALA A 74 -1.35 29.94 -9.68
N SER A 75 -2.09 28.90 -10.08
CA SER A 75 -3.29 28.41 -9.40
C SER A 75 -3.00 27.57 -8.15
N LEU A 76 -1.71 27.24 -7.90
CA LEU A 76 -1.25 26.44 -6.76
C LEU A 76 -0.44 27.30 -5.80
N HIS A 77 -0.58 27.01 -4.52
CA HIS A 77 0.08 27.73 -3.44
C HIS A 77 0.82 26.77 -2.51
N LEU A 78 2.10 27.03 -2.23
CA LEU A 78 2.93 26.27 -1.30
C LEU A 78 3.01 27.00 0.04
N ASP A 79 2.69 26.31 1.14
CA ASP A 79 3.06 26.77 2.47
C ASP A 79 4.54 26.38 2.76
N PRO A 80 5.43 27.37 2.93
CA PRO A 80 6.86 27.10 3.10
C PRO A 80 7.24 26.47 4.45
N LEU A 81 6.32 26.40 5.41
CA LEU A 81 6.55 25.81 6.73
C LEU A 81 6.12 24.34 6.79
N THR A 82 5.00 24.04 6.17
CA THR A 82 4.41 22.69 6.21
C THR A 82 4.77 21.85 4.99
N GLY A 83 5.16 22.50 3.88
CA GLY A 83 5.40 21.82 2.59
C GLY A 83 4.12 21.38 1.90
N ILE A 84 2.95 21.90 2.31
CA ILE A 84 1.66 21.57 1.71
C ILE A 84 1.41 22.50 0.53
N ILE A 85 1.12 21.92 -0.64
CA ILE A 85 0.68 22.61 -1.86
C ILE A 85 -0.83 22.45 -1.95
N THR A 86 -1.55 23.57 -2.08
CA THR A 86 -3.01 23.60 -2.23
C THR A 86 -3.41 24.52 -3.37
N GLY A 87 -4.68 24.47 -3.76
CA GLY A 87 -5.24 25.31 -4.82
C GLY A 87 -6.06 24.49 -5.80
N HIS A 88 -6.05 24.87 -7.06
CA HIS A 88 -6.70 24.13 -8.15
C HIS A 88 -5.67 23.78 -9.23
N ALA A 89 -5.75 22.58 -9.75
CA ALA A 89 -4.93 22.19 -10.89
C ALA A 89 -5.17 23.19 -12.06
N PRO A 90 -4.16 23.47 -12.90
CA PRO A 90 -4.38 24.31 -14.09
C PRO A 90 -5.55 23.80 -14.96
N ASP A 91 -6.31 24.72 -15.56
CA ASP A 91 -7.40 24.36 -16.48
C ASP A 91 -6.89 23.75 -17.79
N LYS A 92 -5.66 24.11 -18.19
CA LYS A 92 -5.06 23.60 -19.42
C LYS A 92 -4.36 22.27 -19.16
N THR A 93 -4.74 21.25 -19.94
CA THR A 93 -4.05 19.95 -19.95
C THR A 93 -2.58 20.11 -20.36
N GLY A 94 -1.71 19.30 -19.76
CA GLY A 94 -0.27 19.30 -20.05
C GLY A 94 0.58 18.90 -18.85
N THR A 95 1.89 18.89 -19.03
CA THR A 95 2.86 18.58 -18.00
C THR A 95 3.54 19.86 -17.51
N TYR A 96 3.43 20.11 -16.22
CA TYR A 96 4.04 21.26 -15.55
C TYR A 96 5.22 20.79 -14.71
N ALA A 97 6.43 21.18 -15.14
CA ALA A 97 7.67 20.83 -14.44
C ALA A 97 7.90 21.77 -13.26
N VAL A 98 7.97 21.23 -12.07
CA VAL A 98 8.19 21.93 -10.81
C VAL A 98 9.47 21.40 -10.17
N THR A 99 10.34 22.27 -9.70
CA THR A 99 11.48 21.87 -8.85
C THR A 99 11.08 22.09 -7.39
N LEU A 100 10.80 21.01 -6.67
CA LEU A 100 10.58 21.05 -5.23
C LEU A 100 11.91 21.16 -4.51
N GLN A 101 11.97 21.99 -3.47
CA GLN A 101 13.17 22.24 -2.69
C GLN A 101 12.85 22.15 -1.21
N ALA A 102 13.77 21.60 -0.44
CA ALA A 102 13.73 21.56 1.01
C ALA A 102 15.09 21.92 1.60
N SER A 103 15.09 22.65 2.71
CA SER A 103 16.33 23.08 3.40
C SER A 103 16.14 23.10 4.91
N ASN A 104 17.21 22.79 5.64
CA ASN A 104 17.35 22.96 7.08
C ASN A 104 18.75 23.43 7.44
N SER A 105 19.11 23.47 8.73
CA SER A 105 20.46 23.86 9.19
C SER A 105 21.58 22.93 8.72
N ASN A 106 21.25 21.68 8.36
CA ASN A 106 22.23 20.64 7.99
C ASN A 106 22.46 20.55 6.47
N GLY A 107 21.54 21.10 5.65
CA GLY A 107 21.69 21.05 4.20
C GLY A 107 20.42 21.34 3.42
N ARG A 108 20.48 21.08 2.12
CA ARG A 108 19.36 21.30 1.20
C ARG A 108 19.30 20.23 0.14
N SER A 109 18.10 19.93 -0.33
CA SER A 109 17.86 19.07 -1.49
C SER A 109 16.85 19.67 -2.45
N SER A 110 16.86 19.16 -3.68
CA SER A 110 15.84 19.47 -4.67
C SER A 110 15.46 18.21 -5.44
N ARG A 111 14.19 18.14 -5.90
CA ARG A 111 13.67 17.04 -6.71
C ARG A 111 12.77 17.59 -7.83
N LEU A 112 12.97 17.10 -9.04
CA LEU A 112 12.05 17.38 -10.14
C LEU A 112 10.71 16.70 -9.85
N PHE A 113 9.62 17.43 -10.07
CA PHE A 113 8.26 16.96 -9.87
C PHE A 113 7.41 17.41 -11.05
N ARG A 114 6.73 16.49 -11.70
CA ARG A 114 5.90 16.74 -12.87
C ARG A 114 4.43 16.66 -12.47
N ILE A 115 3.72 17.77 -12.52
CA ILE A 115 2.25 17.78 -12.39
C ILE A 115 1.69 17.55 -13.79
N VAL A 116 1.05 16.41 -14.02
CA VAL A 116 0.40 16.06 -15.28
C VAL A 116 -1.10 16.33 -15.14
N VAL A 117 -1.55 17.36 -15.83
CA VAL A 117 -2.96 17.75 -15.85
C VAL A 117 -3.64 17.08 -17.04
N GLY A 118 -4.59 16.21 -16.74
CA GLY A 118 -5.32 15.39 -17.72
C GLY A 118 -6.29 14.44 -17.05
N ASP A 119 -6.79 13.45 -17.78
CA ASP A 119 -7.82 12.53 -17.28
C ASP A 119 -7.29 11.42 -16.34
N THR A 120 -5.96 11.24 -16.30
CA THR A 120 -5.36 10.12 -15.59
C THR A 120 -4.92 10.53 -14.17
N LEU A 121 -5.47 9.90 -13.16
CA LEU A 121 -5.08 10.02 -11.76
C LEU A 121 -4.10 8.89 -11.38
N ALA A 122 -3.55 8.95 -10.16
CA ALA A 122 -2.70 7.91 -9.58
C ALA A 122 -1.58 7.46 -10.54
N LEU A 123 -0.78 8.42 -11.06
CA LEU A 123 0.33 8.13 -11.98
C LEU A 123 1.47 7.33 -11.35
N THR A 124 1.49 7.22 -10.03
CA THR A 124 2.23 6.21 -9.24
C THR A 124 1.23 5.47 -8.36
N PRO A 125 1.57 4.26 -7.85
CA PRO A 125 0.68 3.51 -6.98
C PRO A 125 0.28 4.33 -5.74
N PRO A 126 -0.99 4.33 -5.32
CA PRO A 126 -1.39 4.99 -4.07
C PRO A 126 -0.68 4.40 -2.85
N MET A 127 -0.25 5.27 -1.91
CA MET A 127 0.36 4.86 -0.65
C MET A 127 -0.42 5.44 0.53
N GLY A 128 -0.71 4.63 1.54
CA GLY A 128 -1.49 5.10 2.66
C GLY A 128 -1.68 4.07 3.77
N TRP A 129 -2.75 4.26 4.51
CA TRP A 129 -3.22 3.37 5.56
C TRP A 129 -4.69 3.06 5.35
N ASN A 130 -5.08 1.82 5.65
CA ASN A 130 -6.46 1.37 5.66
C ASN A 130 -6.73 0.61 6.96
N ASP A 131 -7.88 0.85 7.58
CA ASP A 131 -8.20 0.35 8.92
C ASP A 131 -8.71 -1.09 8.97
N TRP A 132 -9.14 -1.67 7.83
CA TRP A 132 -9.89 -2.92 7.82
C TRP A 132 -9.27 -4.04 8.64
N TYR A 133 -8.05 -4.44 8.35
CA TYR A 133 -7.40 -5.56 9.04
C TYR A 133 -6.96 -5.28 10.50
N SER A 134 -7.11 -4.05 10.97
CA SER A 134 -6.79 -3.70 12.37
C SER A 134 -8.02 -3.42 13.20
N TYR A 135 -9.09 -2.90 12.60
CA TYR A 135 -10.27 -2.43 13.34
C TYR A 135 -11.57 -3.05 12.85
N TYR A 136 -11.62 -3.59 11.62
CA TYR A 136 -12.85 -4.07 11.00
C TYR A 136 -13.98 -3.03 11.14
N GLU A 137 -15.21 -3.46 11.37
CA GLU A 137 -16.34 -2.56 11.62
C GLU A 137 -16.27 -1.82 12.98
N GLN A 138 -15.20 -1.98 13.76
CA GLN A 138 -15.02 -1.25 15.03
C GLN A 138 -14.37 0.13 14.84
N VAL A 139 -14.08 0.53 13.63
CA VAL A 139 -13.50 1.83 13.29
C VAL A 139 -14.41 2.99 13.72
N THR A 140 -13.78 4.13 14.06
CA THR A 140 -14.47 5.36 14.48
C THR A 140 -13.76 6.60 13.93
N ASP A 141 -14.46 7.74 13.87
CA ASP A 141 -13.86 9.06 13.53
C ASP A 141 -12.60 9.35 14.35
N LYS A 142 -12.60 8.99 15.64
CA LYS A 142 -11.43 9.15 16.51
C LYS A 142 -10.23 8.33 16.03
N VAL A 143 -10.44 7.07 15.64
CA VAL A 143 -9.38 6.19 15.11
C VAL A 143 -8.80 6.80 13.83
N MET A 144 -9.64 7.29 12.92
CA MET A 144 -9.19 7.91 11.67
C MET A 144 -8.34 9.15 11.90
N ARG A 145 -8.77 10.03 12.83
CA ARG A 145 -7.98 11.21 13.21
C ARG A 145 -6.65 10.83 13.85
N GLN A 146 -6.64 9.84 14.75
CA GLN A 146 -5.41 9.31 15.34
C GLN A 146 -4.47 8.73 14.29
N ALA A 147 -4.99 7.99 13.31
CA ALA A 147 -4.19 7.47 12.20
C ALA A 147 -3.56 8.59 11.36
N ALA A 148 -4.31 9.64 11.04
CA ALA A 148 -3.79 10.82 10.35
C ALA A 148 -2.69 11.53 11.18
N ASP A 149 -2.87 11.67 12.49
CA ASP A 149 -1.87 12.23 13.40
C ASP A 149 -0.61 11.38 13.44
N ARG A 150 -0.77 10.05 13.51
CA ARG A 150 0.35 9.10 13.53
C ARG A 150 1.07 9.04 12.21
N MET A 151 0.39 9.16 11.07
CA MET A 151 1.05 9.22 9.75
C MET A 151 2.04 10.39 9.66
N ILE A 152 1.70 11.53 10.27
CA ILE A 152 2.61 12.68 10.38
C ILE A 152 3.68 12.45 11.44
N SER A 153 3.29 12.08 12.68
CA SER A 153 4.21 12.04 13.81
C SER A 153 5.19 10.86 13.77
N SER A 154 4.87 9.77 13.06
CA SER A 154 5.77 8.66 12.82
C SER A 154 6.79 8.93 11.69
N GLY A 155 6.56 9.95 10.88
CA GLY A 155 7.35 10.26 9.70
C GLY A 155 6.93 9.53 8.43
N MET A 156 5.93 8.66 8.42
CA MET A 156 5.47 7.96 7.20
C MET A 156 5.14 8.93 6.06
N ALA A 157 4.49 10.07 6.37
CA ALA A 157 4.19 11.09 5.38
C ALA A 157 5.46 11.73 4.75
N ASP A 158 6.60 11.69 5.44
CA ASP A 158 7.87 12.19 4.93
C ASP A 158 8.51 11.24 3.89
N PHE A 159 7.92 10.04 3.71
CA PHE A 159 8.30 9.06 2.69
C PHE A 159 7.26 8.92 1.56
N GLY A 160 6.14 9.67 1.60
CA GLY A 160 5.16 9.70 0.52
C GLY A 160 3.84 9.01 0.83
N TYR A 161 3.63 8.46 2.02
CA TYR A 161 2.31 8.00 2.45
C TYR A 161 1.36 9.19 2.59
N GLN A 162 0.21 9.14 1.92
CA GLN A 162 -0.70 10.28 1.86
C GLN A 162 -2.17 9.94 2.08
N TYR A 163 -2.60 8.70 1.90
CA TYR A 163 -4.00 8.32 2.06
C TYR A 163 -4.29 7.78 3.46
N VAL A 164 -5.39 8.24 4.06
CA VAL A 164 -5.98 7.70 5.30
C VAL A 164 -7.39 7.25 4.93
N ASN A 165 -7.56 5.94 4.75
CA ASN A 165 -8.78 5.36 4.20
C ASN A 165 -9.60 4.68 5.29
N VAL A 166 -10.87 5.08 5.43
CA VAL A 166 -11.86 4.33 6.18
C VAL A 166 -12.45 3.24 5.29
N ASP A 167 -12.44 2.01 5.77
CA ASP A 167 -13.05 0.84 5.14
C ASP A 167 -14.53 0.67 5.59
N GLY A 168 -15.12 -0.51 5.52
CA GLY A 168 -16.50 -0.78 5.93
C GLY A 168 -16.79 -0.45 7.39
N GLY A 169 -18.08 -0.23 7.72
CA GLY A 169 -18.52 0.03 9.09
C GLY A 169 -18.69 1.51 9.46
N TRP A 170 -18.51 2.45 8.54
CA TRP A 170 -18.83 3.86 8.78
C TRP A 170 -20.29 4.21 8.47
N GLN A 171 -20.93 3.46 7.59
CA GLN A 171 -22.32 3.64 7.19
C GLN A 171 -23.26 3.12 8.28
N VAL A 172 -24.52 3.55 8.24
CA VAL A 172 -25.57 2.98 9.07
C VAL A 172 -25.77 1.49 8.71
N ASN A 173 -25.81 0.63 9.73
CA ASN A 173 -26.24 -0.77 9.61
C ASN A 173 -27.71 -0.85 10.00
N THR A 174 -28.60 -1.11 9.02
CA THR A 174 -30.05 -1.15 9.24
C THR A 174 -30.50 -2.29 10.15
N ASN A 175 -29.72 -3.36 10.24
CA ASN A 175 -29.97 -4.52 11.10
C ASN A 175 -29.18 -4.46 12.42
N GLY A 176 -28.34 -3.45 12.59
CA GLY A 176 -27.49 -3.27 13.76
C GLY A 176 -28.31 -3.01 15.02
N LYS A 177 -28.12 -3.86 16.03
CA LYS A 177 -28.78 -3.70 17.35
C LYS A 177 -28.08 -2.66 18.22
N ASP A 178 -26.81 -2.40 17.95
CA ASP A 178 -26.04 -1.35 18.60
C ASP A 178 -26.55 0.02 18.10
N PRO A 179 -27.05 0.89 18.99
CA PRO A 179 -27.54 2.21 18.61
C PRO A 179 -26.44 3.13 18.02
N GLU A 180 -25.17 2.81 18.23
CA GLU A 180 -24.05 3.57 17.63
C GLU A 180 -23.91 3.33 16.12
N VAL A 181 -24.35 2.17 15.62
CA VAL A 181 -24.26 1.81 14.20
C VAL A 181 -25.60 1.70 13.52
N GLY A 182 -26.68 1.45 14.27
CA GLY A 182 -28.04 1.32 13.75
C GLY A 182 -28.73 2.64 13.46
N GLY A 183 -29.77 2.62 12.61
CA GLY A 183 -30.58 3.81 12.30
C GLY A 183 -31.14 3.81 10.88
N GLU A 184 -31.63 4.98 10.47
CA GLU A 184 -32.10 5.21 9.11
C GLU A 184 -30.90 5.39 8.17
N PRO A 185 -30.77 4.55 7.12
CA PRO A 185 -29.57 4.51 6.28
C PRO A 185 -29.39 5.75 5.40
N ARG A 186 -30.49 6.44 5.08
CA ARG A 186 -30.51 7.59 4.18
C ARG A 186 -31.39 8.71 4.73
N ASP A 187 -31.09 9.93 4.33
CA ASP A 187 -31.95 11.09 4.62
C ASP A 187 -33.18 11.12 3.68
N PRO A 188 -34.16 12.02 3.93
CA PRO A 188 -35.33 12.15 3.06
C PRO A 188 -35.00 12.52 1.59
N GLN A 189 -33.81 13.00 1.31
CA GLN A 189 -33.31 13.31 -0.03
C GLN A 189 -32.58 12.12 -0.68
N GLY A 190 -32.44 10.99 0.03
CA GLY A 190 -31.79 9.78 -0.43
C GLY A 190 -30.27 9.76 -0.23
N ASN A 191 -29.68 10.77 0.39
CA ASN A 191 -28.24 10.77 0.65
C ASN A 191 -27.89 9.77 1.76
N ILE A 192 -26.79 9.07 1.60
CA ILE A 192 -26.29 8.09 2.56
C ILE A 192 -25.92 8.77 3.89
N ARG A 193 -26.24 8.10 5.00
CA ARG A 193 -25.91 8.57 6.35
C ARG A 193 -24.75 7.77 6.94
N PRO A 194 -23.77 8.45 7.54
CA PRO A 194 -22.83 7.80 8.43
C PRO A 194 -23.55 7.38 9.73
N ASN A 195 -23.03 6.36 10.40
CA ASN A 195 -23.47 5.99 11.74
C ASN A 195 -22.94 6.98 12.80
N ARG A 196 -23.35 6.80 14.07
CA ARG A 196 -22.99 7.75 15.14
C ARG A 196 -21.50 7.76 15.49
N ARG A 197 -20.75 6.71 15.13
CA ARG A 197 -19.27 6.67 15.29
C ARG A 197 -18.55 7.65 14.37
N PHE A 198 -19.24 8.15 13.32
CA PHE A 198 -18.76 9.12 12.34
C PHE A 198 -19.72 10.32 12.25
N PRO A 199 -19.72 11.19 13.25
CA PRO A 199 -20.72 12.26 13.37
C PRO A 199 -20.66 13.31 12.24
N ASP A 200 -19.50 13.48 11.60
CA ASP A 200 -19.30 14.46 10.54
C ASP A 200 -18.16 14.04 9.60
N MET A 201 -18.52 13.41 8.46
CA MET A 201 -17.57 12.90 7.47
C MET A 201 -16.83 14.04 6.74
N GLN A 202 -17.47 15.18 6.54
CA GLN A 202 -16.84 16.35 5.93
C GLN A 202 -15.77 16.93 6.86
N ALA A 203 -16.06 17.06 8.15
CA ALA A 203 -15.09 17.51 9.13
C ALA A 203 -13.92 16.53 9.31
N LEU A 204 -14.15 15.22 9.14
CA LEU A 204 -13.11 14.20 9.13
C LEU A 204 -12.18 14.38 7.92
N ALA A 205 -12.73 14.49 6.71
CA ALA A 205 -11.95 14.71 5.49
C ALA A 205 -11.14 16.02 5.59
N ALA A 206 -11.77 17.12 6.05
CA ALA A 206 -11.08 18.38 6.27
C ALA A 206 -9.93 18.29 7.30
N TYR A 207 -10.11 17.49 8.37
CA TYR A 207 -9.05 17.25 9.36
C TYR A 207 -7.83 16.56 8.74
N ILE A 208 -8.07 15.56 7.88
CA ILE A 208 -7.02 14.84 7.14
C ILE A 208 -6.32 15.79 6.15
N HIS A 209 -7.10 16.58 5.39
CA HIS A 209 -6.57 17.55 4.42
C HIS A 209 -5.71 18.65 5.08
N ASN A 210 -6.07 19.11 6.26
CA ASN A 210 -5.28 20.11 6.99
C ASN A 210 -3.86 19.64 7.35
N LYS A 211 -3.59 18.34 7.23
CA LYS A 211 -2.26 17.74 7.37
C LYS A 211 -1.54 17.55 6.03
N GLY A 212 -2.18 17.93 4.92
CA GLY A 212 -1.69 17.67 3.56
C GLY A 212 -1.86 16.21 3.12
N LEU A 213 -2.68 15.46 3.85
CA LEU A 213 -3.03 14.06 3.54
C LEU A 213 -4.34 14.00 2.74
N LYS A 214 -4.70 12.82 2.26
CA LYS A 214 -5.91 12.53 1.48
C LYS A 214 -6.81 11.57 2.23
N ALA A 215 -8.12 11.78 2.13
CA ALA A 215 -9.13 10.95 2.78
C ALA A 215 -9.69 9.92 1.79
N GLY A 216 -9.73 8.64 2.19
CA GLY A 216 -10.37 7.59 1.41
C GLY A 216 -11.61 7.04 2.08
N LEU A 217 -12.47 6.45 1.26
CA LEU A 217 -13.76 5.92 1.65
C LEU A 217 -13.98 4.54 1.02
N TYR A 218 -14.91 3.80 1.58
CA TYR A 218 -15.32 2.48 1.13
C TYR A 218 -16.85 2.40 0.97
N THR A 219 -17.32 1.68 -0.03
CA THR A 219 -18.71 1.22 -0.15
C THR A 219 -18.82 0.00 -1.07
N SER A 220 -20.04 -0.50 -1.28
CA SER A 220 -20.35 -1.64 -2.13
C SER A 220 -21.40 -1.28 -3.19
N PRO A 221 -21.36 -1.87 -4.39
CA PRO A 221 -22.45 -1.80 -5.35
C PRO A 221 -23.71 -2.54 -4.90
N GLY A 222 -23.62 -3.37 -3.88
CA GLY A 222 -24.75 -4.12 -3.34
C GLY A 222 -25.64 -3.30 -2.40
N PRO A 223 -26.77 -3.88 -1.95
CA PRO A 223 -27.64 -3.25 -0.95
C PRO A 223 -26.95 -2.99 0.40
N VAL A 224 -26.03 -3.86 0.77
CA VAL A 224 -25.15 -3.72 1.95
C VAL A 224 -23.70 -3.99 1.58
N ASP A 225 -22.79 -3.53 2.40
CA ASP A 225 -21.35 -3.81 2.28
C ASP A 225 -20.95 -5.09 3.03
N CYS A 226 -19.65 -5.41 3.10
CA CYS A 226 -19.14 -6.60 3.77
C CYS A 226 -19.23 -6.52 5.31
N ALA A 227 -19.55 -5.35 5.88
CA ALA A 227 -19.84 -5.12 7.30
C ALA A 227 -21.36 -5.06 7.59
N ASP A 228 -22.20 -5.55 6.67
CA ASP A 228 -23.67 -5.46 6.73
C ASP A 228 -24.21 -4.03 6.85
N SER A 229 -23.37 -3.03 6.50
CA SER A 229 -23.75 -1.61 6.49
C SER A 229 -24.29 -1.21 5.13
N THR A 230 -24.93 -0.04 5.03
CA THR A 230 -25.62 0.44 3.83
C THR A 230 -24.68 0.52 2.63
N GLY A 231 -24.99 -0.18 1.54
CA GLY A 231 -24.31 -0.08 0.27
C GLY A 231 -24.92 0.98 -0.66
N SER A 232 -24.35 1.12 -1.86
CA SER A 232 -24.73 2.16 -2.83
C SER A 232 -25.76 1.71 -3.88
N TYR A 233 -26.24 0.46 -3.83
CA TYR A 233 -27.16 -0.08 -4.83
C TYR A 233 -28.36 0.82 -5.07
N GLN A 234 -28.58 1.22 -6.35
CA GLN A 234 -29.63 2.15 -6.82
C GLN A 234 -29.50 3.60 -6.28
N HIS A 235 -28.36 3.95 -5.66
CA HIS A 235 -28.09 5.29 -5.13
C HIS A 235 -26.71 5.82 -5.54
N GLU A 236 -26.05 5.16 -6.48
CA GLU A 236 -24.65 5.39 -6.86
C GLU A 236 -24.35 6.86 -7.18
N GLU A 237 -25.27 7.54 -7.88
CA GLU A 237 -25.10 8.96 -8.24
C GLU A 237 -25.22 9.90 -7.03
N ALA A 238 -26.17 9.62 -6.12
CA ALA A 238 -26.35 10.40 -4.91
C ALA A 238 -25.15 10.22 -3.96
N ASP A 239 -24.68 8.98 -3.83
CA ASP A 239 -23.56 8.62 -2.96
C ASP A 239 -22.25 9.22 -3.48
N ALA A 240 -21.92 9.06 -4.76
CA ALA A 240 -20.73 9.66 -5.36
C ALA A 240 -20.69 11.19 -5.20
N ARG A 241 -21.82 11.87 -5.41
CA ARG A 241 -21.96 13.30 -5.16
C ARG A 241 -21.72 13.65 -3.69
N THR A 242 -22.26 12.85 -2.77
CA THR A 242 -22.08 13.03 -1.33
C THR A 242 -20.62 12.84 -0.93
N PHE A 243 -19.94 11.80 -1.44
CA PHE A 243 -18.52 11.54 -1.17
C PHE A 243 -17.62 12.68 -1.68
N ALA A 244 -17.88 13.18 -2.88
CA ALA A 244 -17.18 14.33 -3.43
C ALA A 244 -17.42 15.60 -2.60
N ALA A 245 -18.66 15.86 -2.17
CA ALA A 245 -19.02 17.01 -1.33
C ALA A 245 -18.39 16.94 0.05
N TRP A 246 -18.27 15.75 0.65
CA TRP A 246 -17.54 15.55 1.92
C TRP A 246 -16.03 15.74 1.78
N GLY A 247 -15.50 15.64 0.55
CA GLY A 247 -14.09 15.85 0.29
C GLY A 247 -13.24 14.58 0.23
N PHE A 248 -13.82 13.42 -0.04
CA PHE A 248 -13.04 12.19 -0.18
C PHE A 248 -12.31 12.11 -1.53
N ASP A 249 -11.09 11.57 -1.52
CA ASP A 249 -10.12 11.53 -2.62
C ASP A 249 -9.89 10.12 -3.16
N PHE A 250 -10.45 9.11 -2.51
CA PHE A 250 -10.28 7.69 -2.85
C PHE A 250 -11.55 6.93 -2.53
N LEU A 251 -11.96 6.01 -3.40
CA LEU A 251 -13.09 5.11 -3.18
C LEU A 251 -12.68 3.67 -3.46
N LYS A 252 -12.73 2.81 -2.43
CA LYS A 252 -12.75 1.37 -2.57
C LYS A 252 -14.19 0.92 -2.78
N TYR A 253 -14.43 0.17 -3.86
CA TYR A 253 -15.76 -0.28 -4.27
C TYR A 253 -15.80 -1.80 -4.34
N ASP A 254 -16.42 -2.42 -3.34
CA ASP A 254 -16.28 -3.84 -3.04
C ASP A 254 -17.51 -4.65 -3.45
N TRP A 255 -17.30 -5.80 -4.10
CA TRP A 255 -18.36 -6.64 -4.64
C TRP A 255 -19.40 -7.13 -3.61
N CYS A 256 -19.03 -7.42 -2.38
CA CYS A 256 -19.85 -7.85 -1.21
C CYS A 256 -21.24 -8.41 -1.57
N SER A 257 -22.32 -7.77 -1.10
CA SER A 257 -23.70 -8.24 -1.33
C SER A 257 -24.22 -8.06 -2.76
N TYR A 258 -23.41 -7.53 -3.70
CA TYR A 258 -23.83 -7.47 -5.11
C TYR A 258 -24.13 -8.85 -5.71
N THR A 259 -23.63 -9.91 -5.09
CA THR A 259 -24.01 -11.30 -5.39
C THR A 259 -25.51 -11.56 -5.30
N THR A 260 -26.26 -10.78 -4.50
CA THR A 260 -27.73 -10.86 -4.40
C THR A 260 -28.46 -10.13 -5.52
N VAL A 261 -27.77 -9.25 -6.22
CA VAL A 261 -28.27 -8.44 -7.35
C VAL A 261 -27.90 -9.07 -8.68
N ALA A 262 -26.65 -9.54 -8.79
CA ALA A 262 -26.15 -10.19 -9.99
C ALA A 262 -26.83 -11.57 -10.21
N PRO A 263 -26.93 -12.03 -11.48
CA PRO A 263 -27.38 -13.41 -11.73
C PRO A 263 -26.50 -14.43 -11.02
N ALA A 264 -27.06 -15.61 -10.68
CA ALA A 264 -26.33 -16.69 -9.99
C ALA A 264 -25.07 -17.16 -10.76
N LYS A 265 -25.02 -16.95 -12.05
CA LYS A 265 -23.83 -17.14 -12.93
C LYS A 265 -23.63 -15.86 -13.71
N PRO A 266 -22.95 -14.88 -13.15
CA PRO A 266 -22.76 -13.58 -13.79
C PRO A 266 -21.88 -13.72 -15.03
N THR A 267 -22.29 -13.07 -16.11
CA THR A 267 -21.46 -12.85 -17.29
C THR A 267 -20.41 -11.76 -17.02
N LEU A 268 -19.44 -11.60 -17.91
CA LEU A 268 -18.49 -10.49 -17.82
C LEU A 268 -19.21 -9.13 -17.77
N ALA A 269 -20.27 -8.96 -18.56
CA ALA A 269 -21.08 -7.74 -18.57
C ALA A 269 -21.75 -7.48 -17.21
N ASP A 270 -22.24 -8.53 -16.55
CA ASP A 270 -22.83 -8.43 -15.20
C ASP A 270 -21.77 -8.05 -14.16
N MET A 271 -20.55 -8.59 -14.26
CA MET A 271 -19.43 -8.29 -13.35
C MET A 271 -18.93 -6.85 -13.53
N ARG A 272 -18.88 -6.34 -14.76
CA ARG A 272 -18.43 -4.98 -15.08
C ARG A 272 -19.46 -3.92 -14.71
N LYS A 273 -20.76 -4.23 -14.86
CA LYS A 273 -21.87 -3.29 -14.77
C LYS A 273 -21.79 -2.30 -13.61
N PRO A 274 -21.59 -2.73 -12.34
CA PRO A 274 -21.54 -1.79 -11.22
C PRO A 274 -20.31 -0.88 -11.26
N TYR A 275 -19.18 -1.38 -11.75
CA TYR A 275 -17.92 -0.62 -11.84
C TYR A 275 -17.96 0.38 -13.00
N ASP A 276 -18.47 -0.01 -14.18
CA ASP A 276 -18.70 0.89 -15.32
C ASP A 276 -19.66 2.04 -14.90
N LEU A 277 -20.71 1.73 -14.12
CA LEU A 277 -21.66 2.73 -13.61
C LEU A 277 -20.98 3.71 -12.66
N MET A 278 -20.35 3.21 -11.57
CA MET A 278 -19.73 4.06 -10.57
C MET A 278 -18.56 4.86 -11.15
N GLY A 279 -17.68 4.25 -11.94
CA GLY A 279 -16.56 4.94 -12.59
C GLY A 279 -17.02 6.07 -13.51
N GLY A 280 -18.10 5.82 -14.31
CA GLY A 280 -18.72 6.85 -15.14
C GLY A 280 -19.33 8.01 -14.34
N ILE A 281 -19.82 7.76 -13.13
CA ILE A 281 -20.33 8.78 -12.21
C ILE A 281 -19.18 9.55 -11.56
N LEU A 282 -18.15 8.87 -11.07
CA LEU A 282 -17.00 9.51 -10.44
C LEU A 282 -16.26 10.44 -11.40
N LYS A 283 -16.18 10.07 -12.67
CA LYS A 283 -15.57 10.91 -13.72
C LYS A 283 -16.28 12.26 -13.90
N LYS A 284 -17.55 12.36 -13.52
CA LYS A 284 -18.36 13.59 -13.65
C LYS A 284 -18.32 14.47 -12.39
N GLN A 285 -17.70 14.01 -11.30
CA GLN A 285 -17.60 14.81 -10.07
C GLN A 285 -16.53 15.89 -10.23
N ASP A 286 -16.72 17.05 -9.59
CA ASP A 286 -15.78 18.16 -9.57
C ASP A 286 -14.62 17.93 -8.57
N ARG A 287 -14.27 16.67 -8.33
CA ARG A 287 -13.20 16.25 -7.43
C ARG A 287 -12.48 15.04 -7.98
N ASP A 288 -11.16 14.98 -7.78
CA ASP A 288 -10.34 13.83 -8.11
C ASP A 288 -10.54 12.74 -7.06
N ILE A 289 -11.16 11.63 -7.46
CA ILE A 289 -11.39 10.46 -6.62
C ILE A 289 -10.71 9.28 -7.29
N VAL A 290 -9.66 8.75 -6.65
CA VAL A 290 -8.98 7.52 -7.09
C VAL A 290 -9.92 6.34 -6.88
N PHE A 291 -10.19 5.56 -7.92
CA PHE A 291 -11.16 4.49 -7.89
C PHE A 291 -10.47 3.11 -7.82
N ASN A 292 -10.70 2.38 -6.73
CA ASN A 292 -10.18 1.03 -6.49
C ASN A 292 -11.31 0.00 -6.61
N LEU A 293 -11.18 -0.94 -7.55
CA LEU A 293 -12.15 -2.01 -7.79
C LEU A 293 -11.80 -3.22 -6.92
N CYS A 294 -12.59 -3.48 -5.89
CA CYS A 294 -12.41 -4.62 -4.99
C CYS A 294 -13.42 -5.72 -5.35
N GLN A 295 -13.06 -6.57 -6.30
CA GLN A 295 -13.93 -7.68 -6.78
C GLN A 295 -13.12 -8.98 -6.97
N TYR A 296 -11.97 -9.08 -6.31
CA TYR A 296 -11.23 -10.33 -6.10
C TYR A 296 -10.67 -11.00 -7.37
N GLY A 297 -10.45 -10.25 -8.46
CA GLY A 297 -9.94 -10.78 -9.72
C GLY A 297 -11.01 -11.39 -10.64
N MET A 298 -12.30 -11.30 -10.27
CA MET A 298 -13.38 -11.88 -11.06
C MET A 298 -13.42 -11.31 -12.49
N GLY A 299 -13.64 -12.21 -13.46
CA GLY A 299 -13.75 -11.84 -14.87
C GLY A 299 -12.48 -11.23 -15.44
N ASP A 300 -11.30 -11.59 -14.90
CA ASP A 300 -10.00 -11.06 -15.33
C ASP A 300 -10.00 -9.52 -15.34
N VAL A 301 -10.34 -8.90 -14.19
CA VAL A 301 -10.51 -7.44 -14.04
C VAL A 301 -9.36 -6.62 -14.61
N TRP A 302 -8.15 -7.14 -14.58
CA TRP A 302 -6.98 -6.48 -15.17
C TRP A 302 -7.13 -6.22 -16.67
N THR A 303 -8.02 -6.93 -17.38
CA THR A 303 -8.28 -6.73 -18.82
C THR A 303 -9.30 -5.63 -19.11
N TRP A 304 -10.07 -5.18 -18.11
CA TRP A 304 -11.16 -4.21 -18.31
C TRP A 304 -11.29 -3.14 -17.22
N GLY A 305 -10.59 -3.30 -16.10
CA GLY A 305 -10.72 -2.39 -14.95
C GLY A 305 -10.38 -0.94 -15.27
N ALA A 306 -9.39 -0.71 -16.14
CA ALA A 306 -9.04 0.63 -16.64
C ALA A 306 -10.19 1.27 -17.42
N ASP A 307 -10.86 0.52 -18.30
CA ASP A 307 -11.99 1.00 -19.10
C ASP A 307 -13.18 1.38 -18.21
N ALA A 308 -13.37 0.68 -17.09
CA ALA A 308 -14.38 1.00 -16.08
C ALA A 308 -14.01 2.24 -15.24
N GLY A 309 -12.88 2.88 -15.50
CA GLY A 309 -12.39 4.05 -14.75
C GLY A 309 -11.58 3.71 -13.51
N GLY A 310 -11.22 2.44 -13.31
CA GLY A 310 -10.40 1.98 -12.19
C GLY A 310 -8.97 2.47 -12.27
N ASN A 311 -8.46 3.00 -11.16
CA ASN A 311 -7.05 3.34 -10.98
C ASN A 311 -6.26 2.22 -10.29
N ALA A 312 -6.94 1.31 -9.62
CA ALA A 312 -6.40 0.08 -9.08
C ALA A 312 -7.50 -0.98 -9.02
N TRP A 313 -7.12 -2.25 -9.00
CA TRP A 313 -8.07 -3.35 -8.89
C TRP A 313 -7.45 -4.55 -8.19
N ARG A 314 -8.21 -5.14 -7.27
CA ARG A 314 -7.85 -6.38 -6.59
C ARG A 314 -7.72 -7.51 -7.62
N THR A 315 -6.58 -8.19 -7.61
CA THR A 315 -6.28 -9.27 -8.55
C THR A 315 -6.60 -10.66 -8.00
N THR A 316 -6.83 -10.76 -6.69
CA THR A 316 -7.08 -12.00 -5.96
C THR A 316 -8.08 -11.78 -4.83
N GLY A 317 -8.50 -12.85 -4.19
CA GLY A 317 -9.20 -12.80 -2.88
C GLY A 317 -8.34 -12.16 -1.79
N ASP A 318 -8.91 -11.99 -0.61
CA ASP A 318 -8.27 -11.35 0.53
C ASP A 318 -7.08 -12.18 1.04
N LEU A 319 -6.03 -11.49 1.47
CA LEU A 319 -4.80 -12.09 2.01
C LEU A 319 -5.07 -13.05 3.16
N GLY A 320 -5.99 -12.71 4.05
CA GLY A 320 -6.34 -13.54 5.18
C GLY A 320 -7.05 -14.85 4.84
N MET A 321 -7.60 -14.99 3.65
CA MET A 321 -8.33 -16.19 3.21
C MET A 321 -7.47 -17.21 2.47
N THR A 322 -6.27 -16.82 2.03
CA THR A 322 -5.38 -17.69 1.26
C THR A 322 -4.53 -18.52 2.20
N LYS A 323 -4.68 -19.85 2.15
CA LYS A 323 -3.90 -20.81 2.95
C LYS A 323 -2.97 -21.61 2.05
N ASP A 324 -1.68 -21.65 2.41
CA ASP A 324 -0.70 -22.59 1.89
C ASP A 324 0.17 -23.04 3.06
N ASP A 325 0.22 -24.34 3.32
CA ASP A 325 0.99 -24.93 4.41
C ASP A 325 2.51 -24.73 4.26
N ARG A 326 2.99 -24.42 3.05
CA ARG A 326 4.41 -24.30 2.71
C ARG A 326 4.92 -22.86 2.79
N LEU A 327 4.12 -21.87 2.35
CA LEU A 327 4.50 -20.46 2.23
C LEU A 327 3.47 -19.58 2.93
N PRO A 328 3.88 -18.44 3.52
CA PRO A 328 2.95 -17.41 3.95
C PRO A 328 2.02 -16.96 2.81
N ALA A 329 0.77 -16.66 3.15
CA ALA A 329 -0.29 -16.34 2.18
C ALA A 329 0.08 -15.26 1.16
N PHE A 330 0.82 -14.24 1.56
CA PHE A 330 1.24 -13.15 0.67
C PHE A 330 2.07 -13.63 -0.53
N TYR A 331 2.81 -14.75 -0.40
CA TYR A 331 3.57 -15.29 -1.53
C TYR A 331 2.66 -15.78 -2.66
N ASN A 332 1.57 -16.48 -2.33
CA ASN A 332 0.65 -16.98 -3.34
C ASN A 332 -0.06 -15.84 -4.06
N ILE A 333 -0.49 -14.83 -3.30
CA ILE A 333 -1.11 -13.62 -3.82
C ILE A 333 -0.10 -12.84 -4.69
N GLY A 334 1.09 -12.59 -4.18
CA GLY A 334 2.13 -11.87 -4.91
C GLY A 334 2.60 -12.59 -6.17
N ILE A 335 2.75 -13.92 -6.13
CA ILE A 335 3.12 -14.73 -7.30
C ILE A 335 2.02 -14.66 -8.37
N THR A 336 0.75 -14.68 -7.97
CA THR A 336 -0.38 -14.53 -8.90
C THR A 336 -0.37 -13.13 -9.53
N ASN A 337 -0.21 -12.10 -8.71
CA ASN A 337 -0.14 -10.71 -9.17
C ASN A 337 1.07 -10.44 -10.08
N ALA A 338 2.23 -11.04 -9.79
CA ALA A 338 3.45 -10.88 -10.58
C ALA A 338 3.28 -11.35 -12.04
N ALA A 339 2.39 -12.30 -12.30
CA ALA A 339 2.09 -12.79 -13.65
C ALA A 339 1.28 -11.78 -14.49
N LEU A 340 0.77 -10.70 -13.89
CA LEU A 340 -0.12 -9.73 -14.51
C LEU A 340 0.60 -8.43 -14.91
N SER A 341 1.93 -8.42 -15.01
CA SER A 341 2.74 -7.22 -15.21
C SER A 341 2.38 -6.41 -16.47
N SER A 342 1.86 -7.05 -17.51
CA SER A 342 1.47 -6.37 -18.76
C SER A 342 0.18 -5.52 -18.65
N TYR A 343 -0.53 -5.62 -17.53
CA TYR A 343 -1.79 -4.91 -17.31
C TYR A 343 -1.68 -3.72 -16.39
N ALA A 344 -0.56 -3.59 -15.66
CA ALA A 344 -0.29 -2.45 -14.79
C ALA A 344 0.51 -1.36 -15.51
N GLY A 345 0.27 -0.12 -15.12
CA GLY A 345 0.97 1.06 -15.64
C GLY A 345 0.46 2.35 -15.01
N PRO A 346 1.00 3.51 -15.38
CA PRO A 346 0.60 4.79 -14.80
C PRO A 346 -0.92 5.01 -14.84
N GLY A 347 -1.51 5.17 -13.66
CA GLY A 347 -2.96 5.33 -13.47
C GLY A 347 -3.75 4.03 -13.39
N HIS A 348 -3.11 2.87 -13.52
CA HIS A 348 -3.76 1.56 -13.63
C HIS A 348 -2.91 0.50 -12.91
N TRP A 349 -3.29 0.12 -11.68
CA TRP A 349 -2.44 -0.69 -10.81
C TRP A 349 -3.11 -2.02 -10.44
N ASN A 350 -2.36 -3.10 -10.58
CA ASN A 350 -2.72 -4.40 -10.01
C ASN A 350 -2.57 -4.31 -8.48
N ASP A 351 -3.64 -4.59 -7.75
CA ASP A 351 -3.69 -4.51 -6.29
C ASP A 351 -3.72 -5.92 -5.69
N PRO A 352 -2.62 -6.38 -5.09
CA PRO A 352 -2.54 -7.69 -4.43
C PRO A 352 -3.01 -7.67 -2.97
N ASP A 353 -3.76 -6.64 -2.55
CA ASP A 353 -4.16 -6.37 -1.18
C ASP A 353 -3.10 -5.63 -0.33
N TYR A 354 -3.45 -5.31 0.92
CA TYR A 354 -2.72 -4.43 1.82
C TYR A 354 -1.45 -5.06 2.41
N LEU A 355 -0.64 -4.26 3.11
CA LEU A 355 0.53 -4.73 3.86
C LEU A 355 0.13 -5.13 5.28
N LEU A 356 -0.02 -6.43 5.54
CA LEU A 356 -0.36 -7.02 6.84
C LEU A 356 0.91 -7.28 7.66
N ILE A 357 1.56 -6.21 8.10
CA ILE A 357 2.79 -6.22 8.91
C ILE A 357 2.59 -5.44 10.21
N GLY A 358 3.51 -5.53 11.14
CA GLY A 358 3.37 -4.90 12.46
C GLY A 358 2.28 -5.55 13.31
N ASN A 359 1.51 -4.75 14.04
CA ASN A 359 0.35 -5.21 14.80
C ASN A 359 -0.89 -5.15 13.93
N VAL A 360 -1.49 -6.30 13.63
CA VAL A 360 -2.65 -6.45 12.76
C VAL A 360 -3.75 -7.22 13.49
N GLY A 361 -4.99 -7.15 13.02
CA GLY A 361 -6.03 -8.09 13.43
C GLY A 361 -5.68 -9.51 12.96
N ASP A 362 -6.33 -10.52 13.51
CA ASP A 362 -6.23 -11.87 12.99
C ASP A 362 -7.08 -11.99 11.73
N ALA A 363 -6.45 -11.76 10.58
CA ALA A 363 -7.08 -11.85 9.27
C ALA A 363 -7.68 -13.24 8.96
N PHE A 364 -7.35 -14.27 9.78
CA PHE A 364 -7.92 -15.62 9.67
C PHE A 364 -9.07 -15.88 10.65
N LYS A 365 -9.25 -14.99 11.65
CA LYS A 365 -10.25 -15.12 12.70
C LYS A 365 -11.02 -13.82 12.93
N TRP A 366 -11.21 -13.04 11.88
CA TRP A 366 -11.79 -11.71 11.91
C TRP A 366 -13.14 -11.61 12.67
N GLU A 367 -13.89 -12.70 12.77
CA GLU A 367 -15.14 -12.76 13.53
C GLU A 367 -14.92 -12.90 15.07
N GLN A 368 -13.73 -13.19 15.55
CA GLN A 368 -13.51 -13.61 16.94
C GLN A 368 -12.48 -12.83 17.73
N SER A 369 -11.58 -12.08 17.10
CA SER A 369 -10.51 -11.38 17.80
C SER A 369 -10.54 -9.90 17.50
N GLN A 370 -10.84 -9.08 18.51
CA GLN A 370 -10.65 -7.64 18.50
C GLN A 370 -9.21 -7.26 18.92
N GLU A 371 -8.34 -8.24 19.13
CA GLU A 371 -6.96 -8.02 19.53
C GLU A 371 -6.08 -7.77 18.32
N ARG A 372 -5.39 -6.65 18.32
CA ARG A 372 -4.37 -6.32 17.34
C ARG A 372 -3.04 -6.90 17.79
N LEU A 373 -2.75 -8.10 17.33
CA LEU A 373 -1.57 -8.86 17.67
C LEU A 373 -0.42 -8.59 16.68
N PRO A 374 0.83 -8.78 17.08
CA PRO A 374 1.95 -8.80 16.14
C PRO A 374 1.69 -9.82 15.03
N THR A 375 2.00 -9.46 13.78
CA THR A 375 1.95 -10.40 12.65
C THR A 375 2.77 -11.66 12.96
N SER A 376 2.29 -12.82 12.49
CA SER A 376 3.01 -14.09 12.61
C SER A 376 4.19 -14.22 11.62
N LEU A 377 4.34 -13.28 10.69
CA LEU A 377 5.44 -13.29 9.73
C LEU A 377 6.79 -13.04 10.42
N THR A 378 7.78 -13.83 10.06
CA THR A 378 9.17 -13.59 10.48
C THR A 378 9.68 -12.26 9.90
N PRO A 379 10.75 -11.67 10.46
CA PRO A 379 11.37 -10.48 9.88
C PRO A 379 11.74 -10.62 8.41
N ASP A 380 12.33 -11.75 8.01
CA ASP A 380 12.71 -12.01 6.62
C ASP A 380 11.49 -12.07 5.68
N GLU A 381 10.40 -12.68 6.13
CA GLU A 381 9.15 -12.74 5.40
C GLU A 381 8.52 -11.34 5.24
N GLN A 382 8.61 -10.48 6.26
CA GLN A 382 8.13 -9.10 6.15
C GLN A 382 8.97 -8.27 5.16
N TYR A 383 10.31 -8.43 5.13
CA TYR A 383 11.17 -7.84 4.10
C TYR A 383 10.80 -8.35 2.71
N SER A 384 10.53 -9.64 2.56
CA SER A 384 10.08 -10.24 1.30
C SER A 384 8.75 -9.67 0.83
N TYR A 385 7.82 -9.50 1.74
CA TYR A 385 6.50 -8.96 1.47
C TYR A 385 6.58 -7.55 0.88
N VAL A 386 7.20 -6.62 1.61
CA VAL A 386 7.34 -5.22 1.14
C VAL A 386 8.16 -5.14 -0.15
N SER A 387 9.23 -5.95 -0.28
CA SER A 387 10.03 -6.01 -1.52
C SER A 387 9.21 -6.45 -2.72
N MET A 388 8.35 -7.45 -2.53
CA MET A 388 7.52 -8.00 -3.61
C MET A 388 6.48 -6.97 -4.06
N TRP A 389 5.77 -6.32 -3.13
CA TRP A 389 4.80 -5.27 -3.42
C TRP A 389 5.45 -4.09 -4.14
N SER A 390 6.62 -3.63 -3.66
CA SER A 390 7.34 -2.52 -4.29
C SER A 390 7.82 -2.83 -5.71
N LEU A 391 8.32 -4.03 -5.96
CA LEU A 391 8.69 -4.47 -7.31
C LEU A 391 7.47 -4.54 -8.23
N MET A 392 6.32 -4.95 -7.70
CA MET A 392 5.07 -5.05 -8.48
C MET A 392 4.40 -3.70 -8.74
N ALA A 393 4.94 -2.57 -8.26
CA ALA A 393 4.26 -1.28 -8.31
C ALA A 393 2.82 -1.38 -7.77
N ALA A 394 2.66 -2.08 -6.65
CA ALA A 394 1.37 -2.31 -6.01
C ALA A 394 0.99 -1.14 -5.11
N PRO A 395 -0.30 -0.83 -4.93
CA PRO A 395 -0.70 0.10 -3.90
C PRO A 395 -0.12 -0.29 -2.52
N LEU A 396 0.63 0.62 -1.88
CA LEU A 396 1.25 0.37 -0.59
C LEU A 396 0.36 0.89 0.55
N PHE A 397 -0.71 0.16 0.85
CA PHE A 397 -1.55 0.44 1.99
C PHE A 397 -1.14 -0.41 3.20
N PHE A 398 -0.59 0.25 4.21
CA PHE A 398 -0.37 -0.38 5.51
C PHE A 398 -1.70 -0.63 6.20
N ALA A 399 -1.91 -1.83 6.75
CA ALA A 399 -3.17 -2.21 7.40
C ALA A 399 -2.99 -2.61 8.87
N GLY A 400 -1.83 -2.35 9.45
CA GLY A 400 -1.58 -2.54 10.89
C GLY A 400 -2.06 -1.35 11.74
N ASP A 401 -2.03 -1.54 13.05
CA ASP A 401 -2.42 -0.52 14.03
C ASP A 401 -1.44 0.65 14.04
N MET A 402 -1.88 1.81 13.57
CA MET A 402 -1.08 3.04 13.56
C MET A 402 -0.65 3.49 14.96
N THR A 403 -1.38 3.12 16.00
CA THR A 403 -1.04 3.50 17.38
C THR A 403 0.07 2.63 17.99
N ALA A 404 0.33 1.46 17.39
CA ALA A 404 1.30 0.46 17.84
C ALA A 404 2.49 0.29 16.87
N LEU A 405 2.82 1.32 16.07
CA LEU A 405 3.99 1.32 15.19
C LEU A 405 5.28 1.24 16.02
N ASP A 406 6.09 0.21 15.77
CA ASP A 406 7.42 0.05 16.32
C ASP A 406 8.51 0.44 15.30
N ASP A 407 9.76 0.54 15.75
CA ASP A 407 10.90 0.93 14.91
C ASP A 407 11.15 -0.07 13.77
N PHE A 408 10.88 -1.35 14.00
CA PHE A 408 11.04 -2.38 12.95
C PHE A 408 10.02 -2.21 11.85
N THR A 409 8.74 -2.04 12.19
CA THR A 409 7.66 -1.78 11.22
C THR A 409 7.90 -0.49 10.46
N LEU A 410 8.33 0.58 11.15
CA LEU A 410 8.72 1.83 10.49
C LEU A 410 9.94 1.63 9.57
N GLY A 411 10.90 0.80 9.97
CA GLY A 411 12.04 0.45 9.13
C GLY A 411 11.64 -0.26 7.83
N LEU A 412 10.54 -1.02 7.83
CA LEU A 412 9.98 -1.64 6.63
C LEU A 412 9.23 -0.62 5.76
N LEU A 413 8.38 0.21 6.37
CA LEU A 413 7.51 1.16 5.67
C LEU A 413 8.26 2.41 5.18
N CYS A 414 9.34 2.80 5.83
CA CYS A 414 10.02 4.08 5.64
C CYS A 414 11.43 3.93 5.02
N ASN A 415 11.62 3.00 4.07
CA ASN A 415 12.84 2.92 3.29
C ASN A 415 12.69 3.68 1.97
N SER A 416 13.37 4.82 1.84
CA SER A 416 13.23 5.68 0.66
C SER A 416 13.63 5.01 -0.65
N GLU A 417 14.62 4.09 -0.65
CA GLU A 417 15.08 3.43 -1.88
C GLU A 417 14.15 2.29 -2.31
N VAL A 418 13.53 1.60 -1.36
CA VAL A 418 12.50 0.59 -1.64
C VAL A 418 11.23 1.27 -2.15
N ILE A 419 10.83 2.40 -1.53
CA ILE A 419 9.70 3.21 -2.00
C ILE A 419 9.98 3.82 -3.37
N ASP A 420 11.19 4.31 -3.66
CA ASP A 420 11.56 4.83 -4.98
C ASP A 420 11.42 3.76 -6.08
N VAL A 421 11.58 2.46 -5.76
CA VAL A 421 11.28 1.37 -6.71
C VAL A 421 9.78 1.28 -6.99
N ASP A 422 8.95 1.34 -5.96
CA ASP A 422 7.49 1.30 -6.11
C ASP A 422 6.96 2.51 -6.88
N GLN A 423 7.42 3.70 -6.50
CA GLN A 423 6.96 5.01 -6.98
C GLN A 423 7.71 5.50 -8.23
N ASP A 424 8.46 4.63 -8.90
CA ASP A 424 9.20 4.99 -10.11
C ASP A 424 8.24 5.46 -11.22
N ALA A 425 8.56 6.60 -11.84
CA ALA A 425 7.68 7.26 -12.79
C ALA A 425 7.54 6.56 -14.14
N LEU A 426 8.39 5.57 -14.45
CA LEU A 426 8.18 4.67 -15.59
C LEU A 426 6.89 3.85 -15.40
N GLY A 427 6.51 3.58 -14.14
CA GLY A 427 5.25 2.95 -13.75
C GLY A 427 5.12 1.50 -14.19
N TRP A 428 6.21 0.80 -14.43
CA TRP A 428 6.16 -0.61 -14.82
C TRP A 428 6.12 -1.52 -13.59
N GLN A 429 5.28 -2.53 -13.65
CA GLN A 429 5.34 -3.65 -12.72
C GLN A 429 6.49 -4.58 -13.11
N ALA A 430 7.19 -5.13 -12.11
CA ALA A 430 8.25 -6.10 -12.34
C ALA A 430 7.75 -7.32 -13.13
N ARG A 431 8.58 -7.79 -14.05
CA ARG A 431 8.37 -9.05 -14.78
C ARG A 431 8.99 -10.24 -14.05
N VAL A 432 8.44 -11.40 -14.27
CA VAL A 432 8.99 -12.66 -13.77
C VAL A 432 10.12 -13.12 -14.68
N ILE A 433 11.36 -13.13 -14.16
CA ILE A 433 12.55 -13.63 -14.87
C ILE A 433 12.65 -15.15 -14.71
N ARG A 434 12.43 -15.63 -13.48
CA ARG A 434 12.48 -17.06 -13.15
C ARG A 434 11.47 -17.38 -12.07
N ARG A 435 10.78 -18.50 -12.25
CA ARG A 435 9.87 -19.06 -11.26
C ARG A 435 10.02 -20.57 -11.22
N SER A 436 10.22 -21.11 -10.02
CA SER A 436 10.18 -22.54 -9.72
C SER A 436 9.49 -22.75 -8.37
N PRO A 437 9.27 -24.00 -7.92
CA PRO A 437 8.80 -24.26 -6.55
C PRO A 437 9.69 -23.66 -5.46
N ASP A 438 10.97 -23.43 -5.76
CA ASP A 438 11.99 -23.06 -4.78
C ASP A 438 12.43 -21.59 -4.86
N GLU A 439 12.15 -20.91 -5.97
CA GLU A 439 12.62 -19.52 -6.18
C GLU A 439 11.72 -18.71 -7.09
N LEU A 440 11.71 -17.40 -6.82
CA LEU A 440 11.13 -16.39 -7.69
C LEU A 440 12.16 -15.26 -7.89
N ILE A 441 12.40 -14.89 -9.15
CA ILE A 441 13.21 -13.73 -9.51
C ILE A 441 12.33 -12.73 -10.25
N LEU A 442 12.21 -11.54 -9.69
CA LEU A 442 11.48 -10.41 -10.27
C LEU A 442 12.46 -9.32 -10.70
N GLU A 443 12.18 -8.68 -11.82
CA GLU A 443 12.99 -7.60 -12.38
C GLU A 443 12.11 -6.44 -12.83
N LYS A 444 12.45 -5.23 -12.39
CA LYS A 444 11.75 -3.98 -12.70
C LYS A 444 12.70 -2.94 -13.28
N PRO A 445 12.54 -2.56 -14.55
CA PRO A 445 13.24 -1.41 -15.11
C PRO A 445 12.78 -0.11 -14.44
N LEU A 446 13.69 0.84 -14.26
CA LEU A 446 13.44 2.14 -13.64
C LEU A 446 13.69 3.28 -14.64
N GLU A 447 13.05 4.44 -14.41
CA GLU A 447 13.09 5.62 -15.30
C GLU A 447 14.52 6.09 -15.62
N ASP A 448 15.44 5.93 -14.67
CA ASP A 448 16.84 6.34 -14.83
C ASP A 448 17.74 5.34 -15.60
N GLY A 449 17.14 4.27 -16.12
CA GLY A 449 17.82 3.20 -16.86
C GLY A 449 18.50 2.15 -15.99
N SER A 450 18.38 2.23 -14.66
CA SER A 450 18.76 1.14 -13.76
C SER A 450 17.65 0.11 -13.64
N VAL A 451 17.94 -1.02 -12.97
CA VAL A 451 17.01 -2.14 -12.84
C VAL A 451 16.99 -2.62 -11.40
N ALA A 452 15.81 -2.68 -10.79
CA ALA A 452 15.62 -3.29 -9.48
C ALA A 452 15.32 -4.80 -9.65
N VAL A 453 15.96 -5.63 -8.83
CA VAL A 453 15.83 -7.10 -8.90
C VAL A 453 15.64 -7.66 -7.50
N GLY A 454 14.61 -8.47 -7.33
CA GLY A 454 14.37 -9.26 -6.12
C GLY A 454 14.62 -10.75 -6.36
N LEU A 455 15.49 -11.36 -5.57
CA LEU A 455 15.69 -12.80 -5.54
C LEU A 455 15.01 -13.33 -4.29
N PHE A 456 13.89 -14.04 -4.45
CA PHE A 456 13.06 -14.58 -3.37
C PHE A 456 13.28 -16.06 -3.21
N ASN A 457 13.72 -16.47 -2.02
CA ASN A 457 13.87 -17.87 -1.65
C ASN A 457 12.53 -18.43 -1.15
N LEU A 458 11.95 -19.38 -1.87
CA LEU A 458 10.67 -20.00 -1.53
C LEU A 458 10.84 -21.31 -0.73
N THR A 459 12.04 -21.59 -0.20
CA THR A 459 12.33 -22.83 0.54
C THR A 459 12.38 -22.62 2.04
N GLY A 460 12.21 -23.69 2.78
CA GLY A 460 12.27 -23.70 4.25
C GLY A 460 13.70 -23.59 4.85
N SER A 461 14.74 -23.31 4.05
CA SER A 461 16.14 -23.15 4.48
C SER A 461 16.84 -22.08 3.66
N SER A 462 17.96 -21.58 4.17
CA SER A 462 18.83 -20.66 3.42
C SER A 462 19.40 -21.35 2.17
N ARG A 463 19.55 -20.58 1.10
CA ARG A 463 20.14 -21.07 -0.16
C ARG A 463 20.86 -19.97 -0.92
N LYS A 464 21.89 -20.37 -1.66
CA LYS A 464 22.54 -19.49 -2.63
C LYS A 464 21.66 -19.33 -3.85
N MET A 465 21.26 -18.09 -4.14
CA MET A 465 20.50 -17.70 -5.33
C MET A 465 21.39 -16.95 -6.30
N THR A 466 21.10 -17.09 -7.60
CA THR A 466 21.92 -16.48 -8.66
C THR A 466 21.04 -15.86 -9.74
N ALA A 467 21.30 -14.61 -10.12
CA ALA A 467 20.75 -13.96 -11.29
C ALA A 467 21.87 -13.67 -12.31
N SER A 468 21.69 -14.13 -13.55
CA SER A 468 22.58 -13.83 -14.66
C SER A 468 22.23 -12.46 -15.26
N LEU A 469 23.23 -11.63 -15.59
CA LEU A 469 22.99 -10.36 -16.28
C LEU A 469 22.30 -10.58 -17.64
N THR A 470 22.60 -11.69 -18.31
CA THR A 470 21.94 -12.06 -19.58
C THR A 470 20.45 -12.31 -19.39
N ASP A 471 20.04 -13.05 -18.33
CA ASP A 471 18.62 -13.30 -18.02
C ASP A 471 17.86 -12.01 -17.70
N LEU A 472 18.56 -11.05 -17.07
CA LEU A 472 18.06 -9.72 -16.77
C LEU A 472 18.09 -8.75 -17.97
N GLY A 473 18.58 -9.18 -19.15
CA GLY A 473 18.74 -8.31 -20.31
C GLY A 473 19.81 -7.22 -20.13
N LEU A 474 20.72 -7.37 -19.16
CA LEU A 474 21.77 -6.43 -18.86
C LEU A 474 23.09 -6.82 -19.55
N SER A 475 23.82 -5.81 -20.00
CA SER A 475 25.12 -5.96 -20.64
C SER A 475 26.18 -5.08 -19.97
N GLY A 476 27.45 -5.46 -20.13
CA GLY A 476 28.58 -4.74 -19.51
C GLY A 476 28.62 -4.87 -17.99
N GLY A 477 29.52 -4.11 -17.37
CA GLY A 477 29.64 -4.07 -15.91
C GLY A 477 28.47 -3.31 -15.26
N GLN A 478 28.00 -3.81 -14.14
CA GLN A 478 26.93 -3.21 -13.35
C GLN A 478 27.42 -2.92 -11.94
N LYS A 479 27.08 -1.75 -11.40
CA LYS A 479 27.18 -1.45 -9.98
C LYS A 479 25.97 -2.02 -9.27
N LEU A 480 26.21 -2.60 -8.10
CA LEU A 480 25.19 -3.22 -7.26
C LEU A 480 24.96 -2.43 -5.98
N ARG A 481 23.68 -2.19 -5.67
CA ARG A 481 23.26 -1.55 -4.43
C ARG A 481 22.20 -2.38 -3.73
N ASP A 482 22.45 -2.72 -2.47
CA ASP A 482 21.44 -3.30 -1.55
C ASP A 482 20.49 -2.18 -1.14
N LEU A 483 19.20 -2.30 -1.55
CA LEU A 483 18.22 -1.23 -1.34
C LEU A 483 17.73 -1.17 0.11
N TRP A 484 17.64 -2.31 0.80
CA TRP A 484 17.25 -2.30 2.20
C TRP A 484 18.32 -1.64 3.08
N ARG A 485 19.59 -1.92 2.82
CA ARG A 485 20.72 -1.35 3.57
C ARG A 485 21.20 -0.03 3.00
N GLN A 486 20.65 0.42 1.88
CA GLN A 486 21.06 1.62 1.14
C GLN A 486 22.59 1.69 0.94
N LYS A 487 23.18 0.57 0.57
CA LYS A 487 24.63 0.39 0.53
C LYS A 487 25.09 -0.22 -0.79
N GLU A 488 26.13 0.36 -1.36
CA GLU A 488 26.86 -0.29 -2.47
C GLU A 488 27.49 -1.61 -1.99
N ILE A 489 27.25 -2.68 -2.74
CA ILE A 489 27.73 -4.04 -2.40
C ILE A 489 28.72 -4.60 -3.41
N GLY A 490 29.09 -3.82 -4.43
CA GLY A 490 30.14 -4.15 -5.39
C GLY A 490 29.77 -3.91 -6.83
N GLU A 491 30.53 -4.54 -7.72
CA GLU A 491 30.36 -4.51 -9.16
C GLU A 491 30.30 -5.94 -9.70
N VAL A 492 29.56 -6.15 -10.78
CA VAL A 492 29.41 -7.48 -11.37
C VAL A 492 29.51 -7.42 -12.90
N THR A 493 30.11 -8.49 -13.45
CA THR A 493 30.13 -8.80 -14.87
C THR A 493 29.74 -10.27 -15.02
N GLY A 494 28.58 -10.57 -15.62
CA GLY A 494 28.11 -11.93 -15.84
C GLY A 494 26.97 -12.39 -14.91
N SER A 495 27.22 -12.59 -13.61
CA SER A 495 26.16 -13.03 -12.68
C SER A 495 26.37 -12.51 -11.27
N PHE A 496 25.27 -12.25 -10.58
CA PHE A 496 25.21 -11.92 -9.15
C PHE A 496 24.71 -13.13 -8.37
N SER A 497 25.37 -13.47 -7.27
CA SER A 497 24.96 -14.53 -6.36
C SER A 497 24.95 -14.02 -4.92
N HIS A 498 23.92 -14.45 -4.15
CA HIS A 498 23.77 -14.10 -2.74
C HIS A 498 23.16 -15.25 -1.97
N GLU A 499 23.55 -15.43 -0.70
CA GLU A 499 22.89 -16.35 0.23
C GLU A 499 21.61 -15.69 0.75
N VAL A 500 20.46 -16.29 0.48
CA VAL A 500 19.15 -15.77 0.87
C VAL A 500 18.55 -16.68 1.93
N THR A 501 18.15 -16.13 3.05
CA THR A 501 17.54 -16.84 4.17
C THR A 501 16.23 -17.52 3.78
N ARG A 502 15.75 -18.44 4.65
CA ARG A 502 14.42 -19.06 4.50
C ARG A 502 13.35 -18.00 4.28
N HIS A 503 12.53 -18.15 3.23
CA HIS A 503 11.45 -17.23 2.84
C HIS A 503 11.89 -15.75 2.74
N GLY A 504 13.20 -15.52 2.64
CA GLY A 504 13.79 -14.19 2.56
C GLY A 504 13.93 -13.67 1.14
N VAL A 505 14.46 -12.47 1.03
CA VAL A 505 14.77 -11.78 -0.22
C VAL A 505 16.11 -11.06 -0.15
N ILE A 506 16.81 -10.95 -1.25
CA ILE A 506 17.76 -9.85 -1.49
C ILE A 506 17.17 -8.95 -2.57
N LEU A 507 17.00 -7.67 -2.24
CA LEU A 507 16.51 -6.64 -3.16
C LEU A 507 17.68 -5.73 -3.54
N VAL A 508 18.07 -5.78 -4.81
CA VAL A 508 19.25 -5.07 -5.32
C VAL A 508 18.90 -4.22 -6.54
N ARG A 509 19.64 -3.14 -6.70
CA ARG A 509 19.59 -2.29 -7.89
C ARG A 509 20.88 -2.46 -8.70
N PHE A 510 20.70 -2.72 -9.99
CA PHE A 510 21.77 -2.77 -10.99
C PHE A 510 21.80 -1.45 -11.73
N SER A 511 22.95 -0.81 -11.75
CA SER A 511 23.15 0.44 -12.49
C SER A 511 24.33 0.28 -13.46
N PRO A 512 24.18 0.67 -14.74
CA PRO A 512 25.27 0.57 -15.70
C PRO A 512 26.54 1.31 -15.23
N MET A 513 27.68 0.66 -15.32
CA MET A 513 28.95 1.35 -15.12
C MET A 513 29.13 2.33 -16.27
N ARG A 514 29.24 3.63 -15.97
CA ARG A 514 29.60 4.62 -16.98
C ARG A 514 31.02 4.32 -17.44
N ILE A 515 31.17 3.92 -18.71
CA ILE A 515 32.50 3.91 -19.37
C ILE A 515 32.92 5.38 -19.41
N GLY A 516 33.91 5.74 -18.60
CA GLY A 516 34.46 7.09 -18.64
C GLY A 516 34.86 7.41 -20.07
N ARG A 517 34.27 8.45 -20.63
CA ARG A 517 34.72 9.06 -21.89
C ARG A 517 35.92 9.93 -21.63
#